data_353a2da9b5e066d1dcd0b12e0f43c4e6
#
_entry.id   353a2da9b5e066d1dcd0b12e0f43c4e6
#
_cell.length_a   1.000
_cell.length_b   1.000
_cell.length_c   1.000
_cell.angle_alpha   90.00
_cell.angle_beta   90.00
_cell.angle_gamma   90.00
#
_symmetry.space_group_name_H-M   'P 1'
#
loop_
_entity.id
_entity.type
_entity.pdbx_description
1 polymer ?
#
loop_
_entity_poly.entity_id
_entity_poly.type
_entity_poly.pdbx_seq_one_letter_code
_entity_poly.pdbx_strand_id
1 'polypeptide(L)'
;MAECGHGYRSQRWEAENWIGHRYPFKVMSFVELQAQYIREGRLNLDPTRNQKRVTFHDPCNQARNGGIVEEPRYILRNTVMDFVEMEPHGAENYCCGGGGGMLSMTEFASERKAAGKAKADQILATGAEIVATSCHNCLDQLDEVKRHYKLKVKIQNLSELVANAIVWPKPPESEESSQEAEEKK
;
A
#
# COMPACT_ATOMS: atom_id res chain seq x y z
N MET A 1 3.97 -3.64 15.05
CA MET A 1 3.28 -3.38 13.76
C MET A 1 4.24 -3.64 12.62
N ALA A 2 3.82 -4.37 11.60
CA ALA A 2 4.65 -4.68 10.44
C ALA A 2 4.11 -3.96 9.20
N GLU A 3 4.99 -3.28 8.45
CA GLU A 3 4.62 -2.57 7.24
C GLU A 3 4.51 -3.53 6.05
N CYS A 4 5.53 -4.35 5.81
CA CYS A 4 5.53 -5.25 4.66
C CYS A 4 5.01 -6.65 5.01
N GLY A 5 4.51 -7.36 3.99
CA GLY A 5 3.96 -8.70 4.15
C GLY A 5 4.96 -9.75 4.66
N HIS A 6 6.25 -9.60 4.36
CA HIS A 6 7.29 -10.53 4.88
C HIS A 6 7.39 -10.41 6.41
N GLY A 7 7.57 -9.19 6.93
CA GLY A 7 7.64 -8.93 8.36
C GLY A 7 6.36 -9.34 9.10
N TYR A 8 5.19 -9.05 8.49
CA TYR A 8 3.91 -9.45 9.05
C TYR A 8 3.78 -10.97 9.15
N ARG A 9 4.02 -11.69 8.05
CA ARG A 9 3.94 -13.16 8.01
C ARG A 9 4.88 -13.79 9.04
N SER A 10 6.16 -13.39 9.03
CA SER A 10 7.16 -13.94 9.94
C SER A 10 6.81 -13.72 11.40
N GLN A 11 6.36 -12.53 11.76
CA GLN A 11 6.01 -12.23 13.15
C GLN A 11 4.65 -12.83 13.55
N ARG A 12 3.66 -12.83 12.65
CA ARG A 12 2.29 -13.24 12.97
C ARG A 12 2.11 -14.75 12.98
N TRP A 13 2.78 -15.45 12.05
CA TRP A 13 2.50 -16.85 11.77
C TRP A 13 3.68 -17.79 12.04
N GLU A 14 4.92 -17.31 11.99
CA GLU A 14 6.11 -18.16 12.06
C GLU A 14 6.88 -17.99 13.38
N ALA A 15 6.83 -16.83 14.00
CA ALA A 15 7.68 -16.50 15.15
C ALA A 15 7.46 -17.43 16.35
N GLU A 16 6.22 -17.87 16.62
CA GLU A 16 5.92 -18.80 17.71
C GLU A 16 6.70 -20.11 17.58
N ASN A 17 6.93 -20.57 16.34
CA ASN A 17 7.72 -21.79 16.08
C ASN A 17 9.21 -21.62 16.40
N TRP A 18 9.70 -20.40 16.32
CA TRP A 18 11.13 -20.10 16.56
C TRP A 18 11.42 -19.77 18.02
N ILE A 19 10.51 -19.04 18.67
CA ILE A 19 10.70 -18.58 20.06
C ILE A 19 10.06 -19.52 21.08
N GLY A 20 9.22 -20.47 20.67
CA GLY A 20 8.59 -21.49 21.51
C GLY A 20 7.41 -20.96 22.35
N HIS A 21 6.96 -19.73 22.18
CA HIS A 21 5.82 -19.17 22.89
C HIS A 21 5.14 -18.05 22.09
N ARG A 22 3.91 -17.67 22.48
CA ARG A 22 3.19 -16.55 21.88
C ARG A 22 3.75 -15.21 22.34
N TYR A 23 3.70 -14.23 21.47
CA TYR A 23 3.97 -12.86 21.89
C TYR A 23 2.92 -12.38 22.91
N PRO A 24 3.32 -11.60 23.93
CA PRO A 24 2.40 -10.97 24.88
C PRO A 24 1.64 -9.77 24.27
N PHE A 25 1.80 -9.52 23.00
CA PHE A 25 1.19 -8.41 22.27
C PHE A 25 0.61 -8.89 20.93
N LYS A 26 -0.35 -8.14 20.40
CA LYS A 26 -0.94 -8.40 19.07
C LYS A 26 -0.01 -7.92 17.98
N VAL A 27 0.32 -8.81 17.04
CA VAL A 27 0.99 -8.45 15.78
C VAL A 27 -0.08 -8.02 14.78
N MET A 28 0.07 -6.83 14.22
CA MET A 28 -0.80 -6.28 13.19
C MET A 28 0.02 -5.81 11.98
N SER A 29 -0.55 -5.94 10.79
CA SER A 29 -0.06 -5.23 9.62
C SER A 29 -0.43 -3.75 9.70
N PHE A 30 0.39 -2.89 9.09
CA PHE A 30 0.06 -1.47 8.98
C PHE A 30 -1.23 -1.22 8.18
N VAL A 31 -1.51 -2.06 7.20
CA VAL A 31 -2.76 -2.02 6.42
C VAL A 31 -3.98 -2.34 7.30
N GLU A 32 -3.90 -3.35 8.17
CA GLU A 32 -4.98 -3.63 9.14
C GLU A 32 -5.23 -2.43 10.05
N LEU A 33 -4.16 -1.79 10.55
CA LEU A 33 -4.28 -0.61 11.42
C LEU A 33 -4.92 0.58 10.68
N GLN A 34 -4.50 0.86 9.45
CA GLN A 34 -5.11 1.91 8.64
C GLN A 34 -6.59 1.64 8.40
N ALA A 35 -6.96 0.42 8.01
CA ALA A 35 -8.36 0.04 7.82
C ALA A 35 -9.17 0.17 9.11
N GLN A 36 -8.58 -0.20 10.25
CA GLN A 36 -9.21 -0.04 11.57
C GLN A 36 -9.47 1.44 11.88
N TYR A 37 -8.48 2.31 11.70
CA TYR A 37 -8.62 3.75 11.98
C TYR A 37 -9.68 4.42 11.09
N ILE A 38 -9.80 3.97 9.84
CA ILE A 38 -10.85 4.45 8.94
C ILE A 38 -12.23 3.97 9.43
N ARG A 39 -12.38 2.69 9.81
CA ARG A 39 -13.64 2.13 10.33
C ARG A 39 -14.08 2.81 11.63
N GLU A 40 -13.14 3.19 12.47
CA GLU A 40 -13.38 3.87 13.76
C GLU A 40 -13.62 5.39 13.58
N GLY A 41 -13.55 5.92 12.35
CA GLY A 41 -13.71 7.36 12.09
C GLY A 41 -12.56 8.21 12.64
N ARG A 42 -11.40 7.62 12.93
CA ARG A 42 -10.22 8.31 13.48
C ARG A 42 -9.42 9.06 12.41
N LEU A 43 -9.66 8.76 11.13
CA LEU A 43 -9.11 9.49 9.99
C LEU A 43 -10.26 10.18 9.26
N ASN A 44 -10.19 11.50 9.17
CA ASN A 44 -11.07 12.26 8.31
C ASN A 44 -10.49 12.28 6.90
N LEU A 45 -11.18 11.65 5.95
CA LEU A 45 -10.70 11.41 4.59
C LEU A 45 -11.55 12.14 3.56
N ASP A 46 -10.87 12.69 2.56
CA ASP A 46 -11.47 13.28 1.38
C ASP A 46 -10.96 12.55 0.12
N PRO A 47 -11.75 11.60 -0.44
CA PRO A 47 -11.36 10.85 -1.62
C PRO A 47 -11.15 11.72 -2.87
N THR A 48 -11.75 12.93 -2.92
CA THR A 48 -11.63 13.84 -4.07
C THR A 48 -10.20 14.33 -4.30
N ARG A 49 -9.33 14.16 -3.32
CA ARG A 49 -7.90 14.46 -3.45
C ARG A 49 -7.13 13.42 -4.28
N ASN A 50 -7.72 12.23 -4.50
CA ASN A 50 -7.18 11.15 -5.33
C ASN A 50 -8.15 10.84 -6.48
N GLN A 51 -8.16 11.68 -7.51
CA GLN A 51 -9.13 11.63 -8.62
C GLN A 51 -8.76 10.63 -9.72
N LYS A 52 -7.49 10.24 -9.78
CA LYS A 52 -7.00 9.33 -10.83
C LYS A 52 -7.50 7.90 -10.59
N ARG A 53 -7.67 7.17 -11.70
CA ARG A 53 -7.99 5.73 -11.64
C ARG A 53 -6.83 4.96 -11.00
N VAL A 54 -7.14 4.24 -9.93
CA VAL A 54 -6.19 3.46 -9.14
C VAL A 54 -6.50 1.97 -9.28
N THR A 55 -5.49 1.16 -9.46
CA THR A 55 -5.56 -0.29 -9.28
C THR A 55 -4.65 -0.74 -8.14
N PHE A 56 -4.86 -1.95 -7.62
CA PHE A 56 -4.07 -2.46 -6.50
C PHE A 56 -3.34 -3.74 -6.85
N HIS A 57 -2.04 -3.76 -6.58
CA HIS A 57 -1.26 -4.99 -6.60
C HIS A 57 -1.24 -5.60 -5.19
N ASP A 58 -1.84 -6.77 -5.03
CA ASP A 58 -1.80 -7.55 -3.79
C ASP A 58 -0.40 -8.13 -3.56
N PRO A 59 0.34 -7.73 -2.52
CA PRO A 59 1.61 -8.37 -2.18
C PRO A 59 1.38 -9.80 -1.73
N CYS A 60 2.08 -10.78 -2.34
CA CYS A 60 1.84 -12.20 -2.10
C CYS A 60 1.97 -12.62 -0.63
N ASN A 61 2.94 -12.07 0.09
CA ASN A 61 3.12 -12.36 1.52
C ASN A 61 2.09 -11.69 2.43
N GLN A 62 1.41 -10.66 1.96
CA GLN A 62 0.35 -9.99 2.70
C GLN A 62 -1.02 -10.61 2.40
N ALA A 63 -1.34 -10.78 1.12
CA ALA A 63 -2.63 -11.32 0.69
C ALA A 63 -2.66 -12.85 0.81
N ARG A 64 -1.89 -13.57 -0.02
CA ARG A 64 -1.95 -15.04 -0.09
C ARG A 64 -1.48 -15.70 1.18
N ASN A 65 -0.35 -15.28 1.74
CA ASN A 65 0.26 -15.91 2.92
C ASN A 65 -0.19 -15.24 4.23
N GLY A 66 -0.60 -13.99 4.20
CA GLY A 66 -1.02 -13.24 5.39
C GLY A 66 -2.53 -13.14 5.59
N GLY A 67 -3.32 -13.44 4.55
CA GLY A 67 -4.80 -13.38 4.60
C GLY A 67 -5.38 -11.97 4.55
N ILE A 68 -4.56 -10.93 4.30
CA ILE A 68 -4.99 -9.53 4.24
C ILE A 68 -5.38 -9.19 2.80
N VAL A 69 -6.66 -9.32 2.48
CA VAL A 69 -7.21 -9.07 1.15
C VAL A 69 -8.23 -7.94 1.16
N GLU A 70 -9.14 -7.91 2.14
CA GLU A 70 -10.23 -6.95 2.17
C GLU A 70 -9.82 -5.57 2.71
N GLU A 71 -8.83 -5.51 3.59
CA GLU A 71 -8.38 -4.26 4.19
C GLU A 71 -7.87 -3.25 3.16
N PRO A 72 -7.00 -3.62 2.20
CA PRO A 72 -6.58 -2.70 1.14
C PRO A 72 -7.74 -2.17 0.31
N ARG A 73 -8.72 -3.02 0.01
CA ARG A 73 -9.92 -2.64 -0.76
C ARG A 73 -10.80 -1.67 0.01
N TYR A 74 -10.99 -1.95 1.30
CA TYR A 74 -11.72 -1.05 2.18
C TYR A 74 -11.04 0.33 2.26
N ILE A 75 -9.71 0.36 2.40
CA ILE A 75 -8.94 1.60 2.39
C ILE A 75 -9.14 2.35 1.06
N LEU A 76 -8.94 1.69 -0.08
CA LEU A 76 -9.03 2.32 -1.40
C LEU A 76 -10.41 2.90 -1.67
N ARG A 77 -11.50 2.17 -1.34
CA ARG A 77 -12.88 2.66 -1.49
C ARG A 77 -13.17 3.91 -0.66
N ASN A 78 -12.38 4.19 0.38
CA ASN A 78 -12.52 5.36 1.23
C ASN A 78 -11.50 6.47 0.93
N THR A 79 -10.52 6.22 0.06
CA THR A 79 -9.41 7.16 -0.17
C THR A 79 -9.25 7.61 -1.62
N VAL A 80 -9.90 6.94 -2.59
CA VAL A 80 -9.79 7.29 -4.01
C VAL A 80 -11.17 7.37 -4.67
N MET A 81 -11.29 8.15 -5.74
CA MET A 81 -12.56 8.32 -6.46
C MET A 81 -12.87 7.16 -7.42
N ASP A 82 -11.85 6.55 -8.01
CA ASP A 82 -11.99 5.50 -9.02
C ASP A 82 -11.01 4.37 -8.73
N PHE A 83 -11.53 3.26 -8.20
CA PHE A 83 -10.78 2.04 -7.92
C PHE A 83 -11.23 0.91 -8.83
N VAL A 84 -10.28 0.26 -9.50
CA VAL A 84 -10.50 -0.89 -10.38
C VAL A 84 -9.60 -2.05 -9.96
N GLU A 85 -10.17 -3.25 -9.87
CA GLU A 85 -9.41 -4.47 -9.56
C GLU A 85 -8.57 -4.95 -10.75
N MET A 86 -7.47 -5.62 -10.45
CA MET A 86 -6.78 -6.49 -11.42
C MET A 86 -7.48 -7.87 -11.44
N GLU A 87 -7.42 -8.57 -12.57
CA GLU A 87 -7.91 -9.95 -12.66
C GLU A 87 -6.78 -10.90 -13.09
N PRO A 88 -6.52 -11.98 -12.30
CA PRO A 88 -7.03 -12.25 -10.96
C PRO A 88 -6.43 -11.35 -9.88
N HIS A 89 -7.07 -11.29 -8.70
CA HIS A 89 -6.66 -10.46 -7.57
C HIS A 89 -6.69 -11.22 -6.24
N GLY A 90 -6.37 -10.54 -5.12
CA GLY A 90 -6.37 -11.14 -3.79
C GLY A 90 -5.40 -12.32 -3.69
N ALA A 91 -5.86 -13.45 -3.19
CA ALA A 91 -5.06 -14.66 -3.05
C ALA A 91 -4.64 -15.29 -4.40
N GLU A 92 -5.44 -15.08 -5.45
CA GLU A 92 -5.17 -15.58 -6.81
C GLU A 92 -4.23 -14.66 -7.62
N ASN A 93 -3.88 -13.52 -7.08
CA ASN A 93 -3.09 -12.48 -7.73
C ASN A 93 -1.75 -13.01 -8.30
N TYR A 94 -1.35 -12.52 -9.46
CA TYR A 94 -0.02 -12.79 -10.04
C TYR A 94 1.07 -12.02 -9.29
N CYS A 95 2.21 -12.67 -9.07
CA CYS A 95 3.36 -12.06 -8.42
C CYS A 95 3.92 -10.91 -9.28
N CYS A 96 4.53 -9.90 -8.60
CA CYS A 96 5.29 -8.87 -9.29
C CYS A 96 6.63 -9.37 -9.88
N GLY A 97 7.11 -10.53 -9.44
CA GLY A 97 8.40 -11.12 -9.83
C GLY A 97 9.57 -10.80 -8.89
N GLY A 98 9.41 -9.92 -7.89
CA GLY A 98 10.49 -9.46 -7.00
C GLY A 98 10.68 -10.26 -5.70
N GLY A 99 10.02 -11.41 -5.57
CA GLY A 99 10.03 -12.19 -4.33
C GLY A 99 11.30 -13.00 -4.08
N GLY A 100 11.35 -13.66 -2.90
CA GLY A 100 12.38 -14.65 -2.59
C GLY A 100 13.80 -14.11 -2.47
N GLY A 101 13.99 -12.81 -2.20
CA GLY A 101 15.32 -12.20 -2.15
C GLY A 101 15.92 -11.86 -3.52
N MET A 102 15.30 -12.27 -4.63
CA MET A 102 15.81 -12.04 -6.00
C MET A 102 15.95 -10.55 -6.35
N LEU A 103 15.24 -9.66 -5.66
CA LEU A 103 15.36 -8.22 -5.87
C LEU A 103 16.79 -7.72 -5.56
N SER A 104 17.46 -8.33 -4.59
CA SER A 104 18.84 -8.01 -4.21
C SER A 104 19.89 -8.67 -5.09
N MET A 105 19.49 -9.60 -5.98
CA MET A 105 20.38 -10.35 -6.87
C MET A 105 20.29 -9.78 -8.28
N THR A 106 21.24 -8.94 -8.65
CA THR A 106 21.22 -8.22 -9.92
C THR A 106 21.36 -9.14 -11.12
N GLU A 107 22.00 -10.29 -10.98
CA GLU A 107 22.15 -11.34 -11.98
C GLU A 107 20.81 -11.92 -12.45
N PHE A 108 19.77 -11.89 -11.61
CA PHE A 108 18.41 -12.36 -11.95
C PHE A 108 17.47 -11.24 -12.43
N ALA A 109 18.01 -10.09 -12.80
CA ALA A 109 17.17 -8.96 -13.21
C ALA A 109 16.37 -9.24 -14.49
N SER A 110 16.90 -10.06 -15.43
CA SER A 110 16.18 -10.46 -16.64
C SER A 110 15.00 -11.38 -16.32
N GLU A 111 15.22 -12.36 -15.47
CA GLU A 111 14.21 -13.35 -15.03
C GLU A 111 13.09 -12.67 -14.25
N ARG A 112 13.44 -11.74 -13.34
CA ARG A 112 12.43 -10.95 -12.61
C ARG A 112 11.54 -10.14 -13.55
N LYS A 113 12.13 -9.48 -14.55
CA LYS A 113 11.37 -8.71 -15.55
C LYS A 113 10.49 -9.63 -16.38
N ALA A 114 11.01 -10.77 -16.84
CA ALA A 114 10.23 -11.76 -17.57
C ALA A 114 9.04 -12.29 -16.72
N ALA A 115 9.29 -12.65 -15.46
CA ALA A 115 8.23 -13.07 -14.53
C ALA A 115 7.18 -11.97 -14.29
N GLY A 116 7.60 -10.70 -14.35
CA GLY A 116 6.71 -9.54 -14.22
C GLY A 116 5.79 -9.28 -15.41
N LYS A 117 5.95 -10.02 -16.54
CA LYS A 117 5.14 -9.80 -17.76
C LYS A 117 3.64 -9.93 -17.51
N ALA A 118 3.21 -11.01 -16.86
CA ALA A 118 1.80 -11.23 -16.55
C ALA A 118 1.22 -10.07 -15.71
N LYS A 119 2.01 -9.53 -14.77
CA LYS A 119 1.61 -8.36 -13.98
C LYS A 119 1.53 -7.10 -14.83
N ALA A 120 2.45 -6.89 -15.77
CA ALA A 120 2.38 -5.77 -16.69
C ALA A 120 1.10 -5.80 -17.54
N ASP A 121 0.71 -6.99 -18.02
CA ASP A 121 -0.51 -7.16 -18.81
C ASP A 121 -1.78 -6.91 -17.97
N GLN A 122 -1.81 -7.37 -16.71
CA GLN A 122 -2.89 -7.05 -15.78
C GLN A 122 -3.03 -5.53 -15.57
N ILE A 123 -1.92 -4.83 -15.33
CA ILE A 123 -1.92 -3.37 -15.14
C ILE A 123 -2.50 -2.69 -16.38
N LEU A 124 -2.05 -3.06 -17.56
CA LEU A 124 -2.56 -2.49 -18.83
C LEU A 124 -4.06 -2.72 -19.00
N ALA A 125 -4.54 -3.92 -18.66
CA ALA A 125 -5.95 -4.28 -18.80
C ALA A 125 -6.89 -3.42 -17.90
N THR A 126 -6.40 -2.89 -16.78
CA THR A 126 -7.20 -2.03 -15.89
C THR A 126 -7.42 -0.62 -16.44
N GLY A 127 -6.55 -0.14 -17.31
CA GLY A 127 -6.53 1.26 -17.73
C GLY A 127 -6.23 2.25 -16.59
N ALA A 128 -5.65 1.77 -15.48
CA ALA A 128 -5.32 2.61 -14.33
C ALA A 128 -4.15 3.56 -14.63
N GLU A 129 -4.15 4.71 -13.96
CA GLU A 129 -3.06 5.68 -13.99
C GLU A 129 -2.10 5.48 -12.80
N ILE A 130 -2.60 4.86 -11.72
CA ILE A 130 -1.83 4.58 -10.51
C ILE A 130 -1.96 3.09 -10.19
N VAL A 131 -0.82 2.46 -9.90
CA VAL A 131 -0.75 1.13 -9.30
C VAL A 131 -0.34 1.29 -7.84
N ALA A 132 -1.26 1.04 -6.93
CA ALA A 132 -0.99 1.06 -5.51
C ALA A 132 -0.54 -0.33 -5.02
N THR A 133 0.35 -0.37 -4.04
CA THR A 133 0.72 -1.58 -3.32
C THR A 133 1.17 -1.22 -1.90
N SER A 134 1.19 -2.18 -0.99
CA SER A 134 1.57 -2.01 0.42
C SER A 134 2.86 -2.74 0.79
N CYS A 135 3.74 -2.99 -0.16
CA CYS A 135 4.99 -3.70 0.05
C CYS A 135 6.14 -3.03 -0.67
N HIS A 136 7.23 -2.70 0.04
CA HIS A 136 8.41 -2.06 -0.52
C HIS A 136 9.04 -2.86 -1.69
N ASN A 137 9.25 -4.16 -1.51
CA ASN A 137 9.81 -4.99 -2.59
C ASN A 137 8.92 -4.97 -3.84
N CYS A 138 7.59 -4.87 -3.65
CA CYS A 138 6.68 -4.76 -4.79
C CYS A 138 6.74 -3.38 -5.44
N LEU A 139 6.93 -2.30 -4.66
CA LEU A 139 7.13 -0.95 -5.22
C LEU A 139 8.33 -0.93 -6.18
N ASP A 140 9.49 -1.39 -5.71
CA ASP A 140 10.73 -1.41 -6.50
C ASP A 140 10.60 -2.29 -7.73
N GLN A 141 10.09 -3.51 -7.56
CA GLN A 141 9.91 -4.44 -8.67
C GLN A 141 8.89 -3.96 -9.70
N LEU A 142 7.77 -3.39 -9.27
CA LEU A 142 6.76 -2.84 -10.17
C LEU A 142 7.29 -1.61 -10.93
N ASP A 143 8.17 -0.82 -10.31
CA ASP A 143 8.83 0.30 -11.00
C ASP A 143 9.83 -0.21 -12.06
N GLU A 144 10.55 -1.32 -11.80
CA GLU A 144 11.34 -2.00 -12.82
C GLU A 144 10.48 -2.55 -13.96
N VAL A 145 9.36 -3.23 -13.64
CA VAL A 145 8.39 -3.74 -14.62
C VAL A 145 7.82 -2.62 -15.47
N LYS A 146 7.39 -1.54 -14.81
CA LYS A 146 6.89 -0.33 -15.47
C LYS A 146 7.90 0.22 -16.48
N ARG A 147 9.15 0.39 -16.09
CA ARG A 147 10.22 0.90 -16.96
C ARG A 147 10.50 -0.06 -18.14
N HIS A 148 10.59 -1.36 -17.85
CA HIS A 148 10.88 -2.38 -18.85
C HIS A 148 9.79 -2.50 -19.92
N TYR A 149 8.51 -2.53 -19.50
CA TYR A 149 7.35 -2.65 -20.41
C TYR A 149 6.75 -1.30 -20.82
N LYS A 150 7.39 -0.18 -20.46
CA LYS A 150 7.01 1.20 -20.82
C LYS A 150 5.56 1.53 -20.41
N LEU A 151 5.13 1.06 -19.24
CA LEU A 151 3.79 1.33 -18.72
C LEU A 151 3.66 2.81 -18.35
N LYS A 152 2.54 3.43 -18.73
CA LYS A 152 2.24 4.85 -18.42
C LYS A 152 1.46 4.97 -17.11
N VAL A 153 2.01 4.42 -16.04
CA VAL A 153 1.40 4.43 -14.69
C VAL A 153 2.37 5.00 -13.66
N LYS A 154 1.84 5.51 -12.56
CA LYS A 154 2.62 5.83 -11.36
C LYS A 154 2.53 4.66 -10.38
N ILE A 155 3.66 4.20 -9.84
CA ILE A 155 3.68 3.22 -8.75
C ILE A 155 3.70 3.99 -7.44
N GLN A 156 2.79 3.66 -6.50
CA GLN A 156 2.66 4.34 -5.21
C GLN A 156 2.44 3.36 -4.06
N ASN A 157 2.89 3.74 -2.86
CA ASN A 157 2.48 3.04 -1.65
C ASN A 157 1.00 3.36 -1.34
N LEU A 158 0.25 2.36 -0.87
CA LEU A 158 -1.14 2.54 -0.41
C LEU A 158 -1.25 3.65 0.63
N SER A 159 -0.26 3.74 1.53
CA SER A 159 -0.23 4.74 2.60
C SER A 159 -0.05 6.18 2.08
N GLU A 160 0.56 6.38 0.91
CA GLU A 160 0.64 7.69 0.27
C GLU A 160 -0.75 8.19 -0.16
N LEU A 161 -1.59 7.28 -0.70
CA LEU A 161 -2.97 7.61 -1.07
C LEU A 161 -3.79 7.95 0.17
N VAL A 162 -3.62 7.19 1.27
CA VAL A 162 -4.26 7.51 2.55
C VAL A 162 -3.81 8.88 3.05
N ALA A 163 -2.50 9.13 3.10
CA ALA A 163 -1.95 10.38 3.59
C ALA A 163 -2.44 11.59 2.76
N ASN A 164 -2.55 11.43 1.44
CA ASN A 164 -3.07 12.47 0.57
C ASN A 164 -4.56 12.76 0.82
N ALA A 165 -5.34 11.74 1.15
CA ALA A 165 -6.77 11.87 1.44
C ALA A 165 -7.06 12.47 2.83
N ILE A 166 -6.11 12.46 3.79
CA ILE A 166 -6.34 12.97 5.14
C ILE A 166 -6.65 14.46 5.11
N VAL A 167 -7.78 14.84 5.70
CA VAL A 167 -8.14 16.22 6.00
C VAL A 167 -7.65 16.54 7.41
N TRP A 168 -6.54 17.27 7.49
CA TRP A 168 -6.00 17.69 8.77
C TRP A 168 -6.87 18.76 9.41
N PRO A 169 -7.11 18.72 10.74
CA PRO A 169 -7.75 19.82 11.44
C PRO A 169 -6.91 21.09 11.27
N LYS A 170 -7.58 22.23 11.14
CA LYS A 170 -6.84 23.51 11.18
C LYS A 170 -6.12 23.60 12.53
N PRO A 171 -4.84 24.06 12.54
CA PRO A 171 -4.18 24.35 13.80
C PRO A 171 -5.04 25.34 14.60
N PRO A 172 -5.11 25.25 15.93
CA PRO A 172 -5.73 26.30 16.72
C PRO A 172 -5.06 27.65 16.37
N GLU A 173 -5.87 28.68 16.16
CA GLU A 173 -5.36 30.03 15.96
C GLU A 173 -4.47 30.35 17.15
N SER A 174 -3.18 30.63 16.93
CA SER A 174 -2.26 31.00 18.00
C SER A 174 -2.73 32.34 18.58
N GLU A 175 -2.82 32.44 19.89
CA GLU A 175 -3.20 33.66 20.60
C GLU A 175 -2.26 34.85 20.28
N GLU A 176 -1.08 34.59 19.68
CA GLU A 176 -0.15 35.62 19.21
C GLU A 176 -0.70 36.51 18.08
N SER A 177 -1.61 36.00 17.24
CA SER A 177 -2.21 36.82 16.19
C SER A 177 -3.24 37.86 16.70
N SER A 178 -3.74 37.67 17.93
CA SER A 178 -4.69 38.58 18.57
C SER A 178 -4.00 39.77 19.24
N GLN A 179 -2.75 39.60 19.66
CA GLN A 179 -1.99 40.68 20.33
C GLN A 179 -1.41 41.67 19.33
N GLU A 180 -0.98 41.24 18.15
CA GLU A 180 -0.51 42.16 17.11
C GLU A 180 -1.62 43.02 16.50
N ALA A 181 -2.88 42.64 16.61
CA ALA A 181 -4.03 43.39 16.11
C ALA A 181 -4.47 44.49 17.13
N GLU A 182 -4.18 44.36 18.41
CA GLU A 182 -4.49 45.36 19.45
C GLU A 182 -3.40 46.43 19.59
N GLU A 183 -2.14 46.12 19.29
CA GLU A 183 -1.04 47.13 19.32
C GLU A 183 -1.03 48.09 18.13
N LYS A 184 -1.85 47.84 17.08
CA LYS A 184 -1.96 48.70 15.89
C LYS A 184 -3.21 49.58 15.88
N LYS A 185 -3.91 49.71 17.00
CA LYS A 185 -5.03 50.63 17.19
C LYS A 185 -4.64 51.79 18.14
#